data_96d3b096f17d140d5b28438832069f98
#
_entry.id   96d3b096f17d140d5b28438832069f98
#
_cell.length_a   1.000
_cell.length_b   1.000
_cell.length_c   1.000
_cell.angle_alpha   90.00
_cell.angle_beta   90.00
_cell.angle_gamma   90.00
#
_symmetry.space_group_name_H-M   'P 1'
#
loop_
_entity.id
_entity.type
_entity.pdbx_description
1 polymer ?
#
loop_
_entity_poly.entity_id
_entity_poly.type
_entity_poly.pdbx_seq_one_letter_code
_entity_poly.pdbx_strand_id
1 'polypeptide(L)'
;MSDAVLLLEQARFGLRGGFRNTRAVIFTIIFPIVLLVLFNSVFSGKNGTTRFQGVRVDFASYFTPGIVAYSIMLTGFSGLLIALTTNRERGLLKRYRGTPMPSWVFLGGQILQSVVMVLIMAIVLIVIGSVAYDVHLRSGALGALAVYLVLGTATMCALGIALTRVTTTADAASAVGPFVTVILGFVSGVFIPVSSLPNWLEDLGRVFPLAHLAEGLQRCFSPAATGNVLDGSNVAVLAAWGVAGLVIAVRTFRWDPQGAGT
;
A
#
# COMPACT_ATOMS: atom_id res chain seq x y z
N MET A 1 11.51 -16.58 -24.71
CA MET A 1 10.95 -16.78 -23.34
C MET A 1 9.53 -16.22 -23.37
N SER A 2 8.57 -16.88 -22.71
CA SER A 2 7.23 -16.32 -22.64
C SER A 2 7.21 -15.07 -21.74
N ASP A 3 6.33 -14.13 -22.03
CA ASP A 3 6.19 -12.88 -21.24
C ASP A 3 5.95 -13.15 -19.76
N ALA A 4 5.25 -14.25 -19.44
CA ALA A 4 5.02 -14.67 -18.05
C ALA A 4 6.33 -15.03 -17.32
N VAL A 5 7.26 -15.71 -18.00
CA VAL A 5 8.58 -16.04 -17.41
C VAL A 5 9.40 -14.78 -17.18
N LEU A 6 9.39 -13.84 -18.14
CA LEU A 6 10.08 -12.56 -18.00
C LEU A 6 9.53 -11.74 -16.83
N LEU A 7 8.19 -11.73 -16.63
CA LEU A 7 7.53 -11.05 -15.54
C LEU A 7 7.93 -11.63 -14.17
N LEU A 8 7.97 -12.97 -14.05
CA LEU A 8 8.39 -13.65 -12.82
C LEU A 8 9.86 -13.40 -12.49
N GLU A 9 10.75 -13.48 -13.49
CA GLU A 9 12.17 -13.19 -13.30
C GLU A 9 12.40 -11.73 -12.91
N GLN A 10 11.65 -10.79 -13.50
CA GLN A 10 11.71 -9.38 -13.13
C GLN A 10 11.29 -9.16 -11.67
N ALA A 11 10.18 -9.79 -11.24
CA ALA A 11 9.72 -9.72 -9.86
C ALA A 11 10.75 -10.33 -8.89
N ARG A 12 11.30 -11.50 -9.21
CA ARG A 12 12.32 -12.18 -8.41
C ARG A 12 13.60 -11.34 -8.26
N PHE A 13 14.06 -10.74 -9.36
CA PHE A 13 15.24 -9.87 -9.34
C PHE A 13 15.00 -8.62 -8.49
N GLY A 14 13.82 -8.01 -8.64
CA GLY A 14 13.41 -6.86 -7.84
C GLY A 14 13.31 -7.17 -6.33
N LEU A 15 12.75 -8.32 -5.94
CA LEU A 15 12.72 -8.79 -4.55
C LEU A 15 14.12 -8.91 -3.95
N ARG A 16 15.04 -9.57 -4.67
CA ARG A 16 16.45 -9.70 -4.22
C ARG A 16 17.12 -8.34 -4.05
N GLY A 17 16.88 -7.41 -4.97
CA GLY A 17 17.37 -6.03 -4.88
C GLY A 17 16.80 -5.27 -3.68
N GLY A 18 15.50 -5.42 -3.43
CA GLY A 18 14.80 -4.80 -2.31
C GLY A 18 15.35 -5.26 -0.95
N PHE A 19 15.50 -6.56 -0.73
CA PHE A 19 16.06 -7.11 0.52
C PHE A 19 17.54 -6.75 0.75
N ARG A 20 18.30 -6.48 -0.30
CA ARG A 20 19.71 -6.02 -0.18
C ARG A 20 19.83 -4.53 0.14
N ASN A 21 18.77 -3.77 0.00
CA ASN A 21 18.76 -2.35 0.34
C ASN A 21 18.29 -2.17 1.80
N THR A 22 19.26 -2.07 2.72
CA THR A 22 18.99 -1.93 4.16
C THR A 22 18.04 -0.77 4.49
N ARG A 23 18.17 0.37 3.80
CA ARG A 23 17.26 1.52 4.03
C ARG A 23 15.83 1.17 3.63
N ALA A 24 15.64 0.52 2.48
CA ALA A 24 14.31 0.09 2.06
C ALA A 24 13.70 -0.92 3.04
N VAL A 25 14.49 -1.89 3.52
CA VAL A 25 14.06 -2.88 4.51
C VAL A 25 13.63 -2.21 5.82
N ILE A 26 14.40 -1.26 6.34
CA ILE A 26 14.06 -0.53 7.58
C ILE A 26 12.71 0.19 7.41
N PHE A 27 12.55 0.98 6.37
CA PHE A 27 11.32 1.76 6.19
C PHE A 27 10.12 0.90 5.79
N THR A 28 10.31 -0.17 5.03
CA THR A 28 9.20 -0.99 4.54
C THR A 28 8.76 -2.06 5.55
N ILE A 29 9.69 -2.59 6.37
CA ILE A 29 9.42 -3.70 7.28
C ILE A 29 9.43 -3.23 8.74
N ILE A 30 10.52 -2.62 9.18
CA ILE A 30 10.71 -2.29 10.61
C ILE A 30 9.76 -1.18 11.03
N PHE A 31 9.58 -0.14 10.21
CA PHE A 31 8.77 1.02 10.56
C PHE A 31 7.29 0.66 10.81
N PRO A 32 6.56 -0.09 9.96
CA PRO A 32 5.21 -0.53 10.28
C PRO A 32 5.12 -1.42 11.53
N ILE A 33 6.11 -2.29 11.77
CA ILE A 33 6.15 -3.11 12.99
C ILE A 33 6.31 -2.24 14.23
N VAL A 34 7.22 -1.26 14.20
CA VAL A 34 7.41 -0.32 15.32
C VAL A 34 6.12 0.47 15.58
N LEU A 35 5.46 0.96 14.53
CA LEU A 35 4.17 1.64 14.68
C LEU A 35 3.11 0.72 15.29
N LEU A 36 2.99 -0.52 14.79
CA LEU A 36 2.05 -1.51 15.32
C LEU A 36 2.27 -1.73 16.82
N VAL A 37 3.51 -2.04 17.21
CA VAL A 37 3.86 -2.34 18.60
C VAL A 37 3.66 -1.11 19.48
N LEU A 38 4.15 0.06 19.05
CA LEU A 38 4.07 1.29 19.83
C LEU A 38 2.60 1.70 20.07
N PHE A 39 1.80 1.79 19.02
CA PHE A 39 0.41 2.23 19.17
C PHE A 39 -0.44 1.21 19.94
N ASN A 40 -0.30 -0.08 19.65
CA ASN A 40 -1.03 -1.09 20.41
C ASN A 40 -0.59 -1.12 21.88
N SER A 41 0.70 -0.99 22.20
CA SER A 41 1.18 -0.95 23.58
C SER A 41 0.64 0.26 24.36
N VAL A 42 0.48 1.41 23.69
CA VAL A 42 -0.04 2.63 24.31
C VAL A 42 -1.56 2.62 24.43
N PHE A 43 -2.27 2.17 23.40
CA PHE A 43 -3.72 2.34 23.29
C PHE A 43 -4.54 1.06 23.54
N SER A 44 -3.93 -0.15 23.49
CA SER A 44 -4.61 -1.43 23.77
C SER A 44 -4.57 -1.86 25.24
N GLY A 45 -4.32 -0.94 26.19
CA GLY A 45 -4.36 -1.25 27.62
C GLY A 45 -5.71 -1.87 28.05
N LYS A 46 -5.85 -2.30 29.32
CA LYS A 46 -6.95 -3.13 29.88
C LYS A 46 -8.40 -2.77 29.47
N ASN A 47 -8.64 -1.61 28.85
CA ASN A 47 -9.94 -1.15 28.33
C ASN A 47 -9.79 -0.36 27.01
N GLY A 48 -8.72 -0.60 26.24
CA GLY A 48 -8.44 0.11 24.99
C GLY A 48 -9.43 -0.28 23.90
N THR A 49 -10.56 0.42 23.85
CA THR A 49 -11.59 0.23 22.83
C THR A 49 -11.74 1.47 21.97
N THR A 50 -12.07 1.27 20.71
CA THR A 50 -12.47 2.33 19.77
C THR A 50 -13.82 2.02 19.15
N ARG A 51 -14.37 2.96 18.38
CA ARG A 51 -15.61 2.74 17.63
C ARG A 51 -15.30 2.48 16.16
N PHE A 52 -15.84 1.36 15.67
CA PHE A 52 -15.84 1.04 14.24
C PHE A 52 -17.29 0.77 13.81
N GLN A 53 -17.77 1.52 12.82
CA GLN A 53 -19.17 1.44 12.35
C GLN A 53 -20.22 1.54 13.49
N GLY A 54 -19.97 2.40 14.48
CA GLY A 54 -20.86 2.62 15.63
C GLY A 54 -20.73 1.59 16.75
N VAL A 55 -20.01 0.49 16.55
CA VAL A 55 -19.80 -0.58 17.53
C VAL A 55 -18.44 -0.42 18.22
N ARG A 56 -18.38 -0.76 19.52
CA ARG A 56 -17.10 -0.82 20.24
C ARG A 56 -16.31 -2.06 19.82
N VAL A 57 -15.06 -1.84 19.43
CA VAL A 57 -14.10 -2.89 19.07
C VAL A 57 -12.79 -2.65 19.82
N ASP A 58 -12.01 -3.70 20.03
CA ASP A 58 -10.69 -3.55 20.60
C ASP A 58 -9.79 -2.71 19.66
N PHE A 59 -9.00 -1.82 20.26
CA PHE A 59 -8.12 -0.93 19.52
C PHE A 59 -7.18 -1.73 18.60
N ALA A 60 -6.62 -2.83 19.09
CA ALA A 60 -5.72 -3.67 18.31
C ALA A 60 -6.39 -4.29 17.07
N SER A 61 -7.64 -4.74 17.21
CA SER A 61 -8.44 -5.30 16.09
C SER A 61 -8.80 -4.24 15.03
N TYR A 62 -8.84 -2.97 15.42
CA TYR A 62 -9.01 -1.84 14.50
C TYR A 62 -7.68 -1.40 13.87
N PHE A 63 -6.64 -1.24 14.70
CA PHE A 63 -5.39 -0.61 14.30
C PHE A 63 -4.49 -1.54 13.47
N THR A 64 -4.43 -2.83 13.81
CA THR A 64 -3.59 -3.80 13.10
C THR A 64 -3.88 -3.86 11.60
N PRO A 65 -5.14 -4.06 11.15
CA PRO A 65 -5.45 -4.01 9.72
C PRO A 65 -5.24 -2.61 9.09
N GLY A 66 -5.40 -1.55 9.87
CA GLY A 66 -5.07 -0.19 9.44
C GLY A 66 -3.58 -0.05 9.09
N ILE A 67 -2.69 -0.56 9.94
CA ILE A 67 -1.24 -0.57 9.65
C ILE A 67 -0.90 -1.47 8.46
N VAL A 68 -1.64 -2.55 8.22
CA VAL A 68 -1.49 -3.33 6.97
C VAL A 68 -1.85 -2.46 5.76
N ALA A 69 -2.97 -1.72 5.79
CA ALA A 69 -3.33 -0.78 4.72
C ALA A 69 -2.25 0.29 4.50
N TYR A 70 -1.71 0.84 5.59
CA TYR A 70 -0.63 1.81 5.53
C TYR A 70 0.65 1.23 4.89
N SER A 71 1.01 -0.01 5.24
CA SER A 71 2.18 -0.68 4.66
C SER A 71 2.01 -0.97 3.17
N ILE A 72 0.78 -1.23 2.71
CA ILE A 72 0.45 -1.33 1.28
C ILE A 72 0.72 -0.01 0.57
N MET A 73 0.26 1.10 1.14
CA MET A 73 0.51 2.43 0.57
C MET A 73 2.00 2.80 0.61
N LEU A 74 2.67 2.52 1.72
CA LEU A 74 4.10 2.79 1.86
C LEU A 74 4.93 2.03 0.81
N THR A 75 4.63 0.76 0.59
CA THR A 75 5.33 -0.10 -0.37
C THR A 75 4.91 0.17 -1.81
N GLY A 76 3.62 0.14 -2.08
CA GLY A 76 3.06 0.23 -3.43
C GLY A 76 3.11 1.64 -4.01
N PHE A 77 2.73 2.66 -3.23
CA PHE A 77 2.71 4.03 -3.69
C PHE A 77 4.08 4.71 -3.52
N SER A 78 4.53 4.90 -2.29
CA SER A 78 5.74 5.65 -1.98
C SER A 78 7.00 4.92 -2.43
N GLY A 79 7.11 3.63 -2.11
CA GLY A 79 8.27 2.81 -2.45
C GLY A 79 8.47 2.68 -3.97
N LEU A 80 7.39 2.43 -4.71
CA LEU A 80 7.47 2.30 -6.17
C LEU A 80 7.73 3.65 -6.85
N LEU A 81 7.12 4.74 -6.38
CA LEU A 81 7.41 6.10 -6.84
C LEU A 81 8.90 6.41 -6.74
N ILE A 82 9.50 6.20 -5.56
CA ILE A 82 10.92 6.46 -5.31
C ILE A 82 11.81 5.55 -6.16
N ALA A 83 11.49 4.24 -6.22
CA ALA A 83 12.27 3.27 -6.97
C ALA A 83 12.30 3.60 -8.46
N LEU A 84 11.15 3.89 -9.07
CA LEU A 84 11.06 4.20 -10.50
C LEU A 84 11.74 5.53 -10.85
N THR A 85 11.57 6.56 -10.03
CA THR A 85 12.20 7.87 -10.24
C THR A 85 13.72 7.77 -10.11
N THR A 86 14.22 7.07 -9.09
CA THR A 86 15.65 6.81 -8.91
C THR A 86 16.24 6.00 -10.07
N ASN A 87 15.54 4.96 -10.52
CA ASN A 87 15.99 4.14 -11.65
C ASN A 87 16.01 4.94 -12.97
N ARG A 88 15.08 5.88 -13.13
CA ARG A 88 15.04 6.79 -14.28
C ARG A 88 16.25 7.73 -14.26
N GLU A 89 16.55 8.38 -13.14
CA GLU A 89 17.71 9.27 -13.01
C GLU A 89 19.04 8.54 -13.25
N ARG A 90 19.18 7.32 -12.73
CA ARG A 90 20.37 6.48 -12.94
C ARG A 90 20.50 5.93 -14.37
N GLY A 91 19.55 6.26 -15.26
CA GLY A 91 19.54 5.78 -16.64
C GLY A 91 19.27 4.28 -16.79
N LEU A 92 18.88 3.59 -15.72
CA LEU A 92 18.58 2.16 -15.77
C LEU A 92 17.36 1.89 -16.66
N LEU A 93 16.37 2.77 -16.66
CA LEU A 93 15.19 2.64 -17.51
C LEU A 93 15.55 2.72 -19.01
N LYS A 94 16.55 3.53 -19.39
CA LYS A 94 17.05 3.58 -20.78
C LYS A 94 17.64 2.23 -21.22
N ARG A 95 18.35 1.54 -20.33
CA ARG A 95 18.91 0.20 -20.62
C ARG A 95 17.80 -0.82 -20.82
N TYR A 96 16.73 -0.77 -20.01
CA TYR A 96 15.55 -1.63 -20.20
C TYR A 96 14.84 -1.36 -21.53
N ARG A 97 14.73 -0.10 -21.95
CA ARG A 97 14.17 0.26 -23.27
C ARG A 97 14.97 -0.32 -24.44
N GLY A 98 16.28 -0.50 -24.29
CA GLY A 98 17.15 -1.15 -25.29
C GLY A 98 17.01 -2.66 -25.36
N THR A 99 16.22 -3.28 -24.47
CA THR A 99 15.93 -4.72 -24.51
C THR A 99 14.59 -4.98 -25.20
N PRO A 100 14.37 -6.19 -25.77
CA PRO A 100 13.08 -6.53 -26.42
C PRO A 100 11.94 -6.75 -25.39
N MET A 101 12.06 -6.26 -24.16
CA MET A 101 11.07 -6.43 -23.11
C MET A 101 9.95 -5.38 -23.22
N PRO A 102 8.68 -5.79 -23.33
CA PRO A 102 7.56 -4.86 -23.35
C PRO A 102 7.42 -4.08 -22.03
N SER A 103 6.98 -2.81 -22.11
CA SER A 103 6.80 -1.94 -20.93
C SER A 103 5.86 -2.52 -19.88
N TRP A 104 4.80 -3.21 -20.32
CA TRP A 104 3.83 -3.82 -19.41
C TRP A 104 4.43 -4.99 -18.61
N VAL A 105 5.41 -5.73 -19.17
CA VAL A 105 6.12 -6.79 -18.44
C VAL A 105 6.99 -6.17 -17.34
N PHE A 106 7.69 -5.08 -17.63
CA PHE A 106 8.47 -4.35 -16.63
C PHE A 106 7.59 -3.82 -15.50
N LEU A 107 6.53 -3.08 -15.82
CA LEU A 107 5.62 -2.51 -14.82
C LEU A 107 4.86 -3.59 -14.06
N GLY A 108 4.40 -4.63 -14.75
CA GLY A 108 3.75 -5.80 -14.14
C GLY A 108 4.68 -6.53 -13.17
N GLY A 109 5.96 -6.68 -13.50
CA GLY A 109 6.98 -7.24 -12.61
C GLY A 109 7.17 -6.40 -11.34
N GLN A 110 7.15 -5.08 -11.44
CA GLN A 110 7.22 -4.18 -10.27
C GLN A 110 5.98 -4.30 -9.37
N ILE A 111 4.79 -4.38 -9.98
CA ILE A 111 3.54 -4.59 -9.23
C ILE A 111 3.56 -5.95 -8.53
N LEU A 112 3.93 -7.02 -9.24
CA LEU A 112 4.02 -8.37 -8.67
C LEU A 112 5.03 -8.43 -7.52
N GLN A 113 6.20 -7.80 -7.66
CA GLN A 113 7.17 -7.64 -6.58
C GLN A 113 6.55 -6.96 -5.37
N SER A 114 5.81 -5.86 -5.57
CA SER A 114 5.15 -5.13 -4.49
C SER A 114 4.08 -5.98 -3.82
N VAL A 115 3.29 -6.74 -4.57
CA VAL A 115 2.29 -7.68 -4.02
C VAL A 115 2.96 -8.72 -3.13
N VAL A 116 4.06 -9.33 -3.56
CA VAL A 116 4.78 -10.32 -2.75
C VAL A 116 5.33 -9.68 -1.47
N MET A 117 5.92 -8.49 -1.55
CA MET A 117 6.41 -7.77 -0.37
C MET A 117 5.29 -7.43 0.61
N VAL A 118 4.15 -6.97 0.09
CA VAL A 118 2.96 -6.67 0.91
C VAL A 118 2.41 -7.93 1.56
N LEU A 119 2.35 -9.06 0.85
CA LEU A 119 1.88 -10.33 1.43
C LEU A 119 2.79 -10.77 2.58
N ILE A 120 4.11 -10.71 2.41
CA ILE A 120 5.07 -11.01 3.48
C ILE A 120 4.82 -10.07 4.67
N MET A 121 4.68 -8.78 4.41
CA MET A 121 4.47 -7.78 5.46
C MET A 121 3.14 -7.95 6.17
N ALA A 122 2.06 -8.22 5.43
CA ALA A 122 0.75 -8.49 5.99
C ALA A 122 0.78 -9.72 6.91
N ILE A 123 1.42 -10.80 6.50
CA ILE A 123 1.59 -12.01 7.34
C ILE A 123 2.33 -11.64 8.62
N VAL A 124 3.45 -10.92 8.55
CA VAL A 124 4.23 -10.53 9.73
C VAL A 124 3.39 -9.68 10.69
N LEU A 125 2.70 -8.65 10.18
CA LEU A 125 1.89 -7.76 11.01
C LEU A 125 0.69 -8.48 11.63
N ILE A 126 0.02 -9.36 10.87
CA ILE A 126 -1.12 -10.15 11.36
C ILE A 126 -0.64 -11.15 12.43
N VAL A 127 0.48 -11.82 12.23
CA VAL A 127 1.05 -12.75 13.23
C VAL A 127 1.42 -12.01 14.51
N ILE A 128 2.07 -10.85 14.42
CA ILE A 128 2.38 -10.03 15.60
C ILE A 128 1.08 -9.58 16.28
N GLY A 129 0.11 -9.11 15.52
CA GLY A 129 -1.21 -8.70 16.05
C GLY A 129 -1.94 -9.83 16.74
N SER A 130 -1.91 -11.03 16.17
CA SER A 130 -2.57 -12.22 16.72
C SER A 130 -1.87 -12.73 17.99
N VAL A 131 -0.55 -12.84 17.98
CA VAL A 131 0.21 -13.42 19.10
C VAL A 131 0.34 -12.45 20.29
N ALA A 132 0.55 -11.15 20.00
CA ALA A 132 0.83 -10.18 21.05
C ALA A 132 -0.43 -9.42 21.53
N TYR A 133 -1.46 -9.30 20.69
CA TYR A 133 -2.63 -8.44 20.94
C TYR A 133 -3.98 -9.11 20.71
N ASP A 134 -4.01 -10.43 20.55
CA ASP A 134 -5.24 -11.25 20.41
C ASP A 134 -6.14 -10.82 19.25
N VAL A 135 -5.52 -10.36 18.17
CA VAL A 135 -6.24 -9.95 16.94
C VAL A 135 -6.59 -11.17 16.11
N HIS A 136 -7.88 -11.39 15.88
CA HIS A 136 -8.36 -12.55 15.15
C HIS A 136 -9.00 -12.19 13.81
N LEU A 137 -8.66 -12.98 12.79
CA LEU A 137 -9.34 -12.89 11.51
C LEU A 137 -10.75 -13.48 11.61
N ARG A 138 -11.75 -12.75 11.12
CA ARG A 138 -13.13 -13.22 11.09
C ARG A 138 -13.25 -14.47 10.25
N SER A 139 -14.06 -15.45 10.69
CA SER A 139 -14.34 -16.67 9.95
C SER A 139 -14.87 -16.35 8.55
N GLY A 140 -14.25 -16.95 7.51
CA GLY A 140 -14.61 -16.72 6.11
C GLY A 140 -14.04 -15.43 5.49
N ALA A 141 -13.28 -14.61 6.23
CA ALA A 141 -12.73 -13.35 5.71
C ALA A 141 -11.47 -13.52 4.82
N LEU A 142 -10.91 -14.71 4.73
CA LEU A 142 -9.64 -14.97 4.02
C LEU A 142 -9.69 -14.56 2.54
N GLY A 143 -10.80 -14.85 1.85
CA GLY A 143 -11.01 -14.45 0.46
C GLY A 143 -11.09 -12.93 0.31
N ALA A 144 -11.82 -12.23 1.19
CA ALA A 144 -11.91 -10.79 1.18
C ALA A 144 -10.56 -10.14 1.51
N LEU A 145 -9.84 -10.66 2.49
CA LEU A 145 -8.48 -10.22 2.82
C LEU A 145 -7.55 -10.31 1.59
N ALA A 146 -7.54 -11.45 0.89
CA ALA A 146 -6.74 -11.62 -0.31
C ALA A 146 -7.10 -10.61 -1.41
N VAL A 147 -8.39 -10.36 -1.64
CA VAL A 147 -8.87 -9.36 -2.61
C VAL A 147 -8.37 -7.96 -2.22
N TYR A 148 -8.54 -7.53 -0.97
CA TYR A 148 -8.07 -6.22 -0.53
C TYR A 148 -6.55 -6.07 -0.59
N LEU A 149 -5.78 -7.10 -0.23
CA LEU A 149 -4.33 -7.08 -0.33
C LEU A 149 -3.85 -6.95 -1.78
N VAL A 150 -4.40 -7.73 -2.70
CA VAL A 150 -3.98 -7.70 -4.11
C VAL A 150 -4.48 -6.45 -4.82
N LEU A 151 -5.79 -6.16 -4.73
CA LEU A 151 -6.39 -5.00 -5.39
C LEU A 151 -5.84 -3.70 -4.80
N GLY A 152 -5.76 -3.60 -3.48
CA GLY A 152 -5.20 -2.43 -2.80
C GLY A 152 -3.74 -2.17 -3.21
N THR A 153 -2.92 -3.23 -3.25
CA THR A 153 -1.52 -3.09 -3.71
C THR A 153 -1.45 -2.65 -5.17
N ALA A 154 -2.23 -3.26 -6.06
CA ALA A 154 -2.25 -2.89 -7.47
C ALA A 154 -2.69 -1.43 -7.65
N THR A 155 -3.71 -0.98 -6.92
CA THR A 155 -4.19 0.41 -6.93
C THR A 155 -3.10 1.37 -6.45
N MET A 156 -2.46 1.10 -5.31
CA MET A 156 -1.41 1.97 -4.78
C MET A 156 -0.18 2.00 -5.69
N CYS A 157 0.19 0.87 -6.31
CA CYS A 157 1.25 0.83 -7.32
C CYS A 157 0.91 1.68 -8.55
N ALA A 158 -0.30 1.56 -9.08
CA ALA A 158 -0.75 2.34 -10.23
C ALA A 158 -0.69 3.85 -9.96
N LEU A 159 -1.12 4.28 -8.77
CA LEU A 159 -1.03 5.68 -8.35
C LEU A 159 0.42 6.14 -8.14
N GLY A 160 1.27 5.30 -7.55
CA GLY A 160 2.71 5.58 -7.42
C GLY A 160 3.39 5.76 -8.77
N ILE A 161 3.10 4.89 -9.75
CA ILE A 161 3.59 5.01 -11.11
C ILE A 161 3.08 6.29 -11.77
N ALA A 162 1.78 6.59 -11.65
CA ALA A 162 1.18 7.79 -12.21
C ALA A 162 1.85 9.08 -11.67
N LEU A 163 2.18 9.12 -10.38
CA LEU A 163 2.82 10.27 -9.75
C LEU A 163 4.27 10.49 -10.24
N THR A 164 4.94 9.48 -10.79
CA THR A 164 6.28 9.65 -11.41
C THR A 164 6.30 10.66 -12.56
N ARG A 165 5.12 11.02 -13.07
CA ARG A 165 4.95 12.06 -14.10
C ARG A 165 5.34 13.45 -13.58
N VAL A 166 4.93 13.76 -12.37
CA VAL A 166 5.12 15.10 -11.75
C VAL A 166 6.40 15.14 -10.92
N THR A 167 6.76 14.02 -10.27
CA THR A 167 8.00 13.91 -9.52
C THR A 167 9.13 13.51 -10.48
N THR A 168 9.92 14.51 -10.86
CA THR A 168 10.96 14.32 -11.88
C THR A 168 12.28 13.82 -11.32
N THR A 169 12.57 14.13 -10.04
CA THR A 169 13.83 13.79 -9.36
C THR A 169 13.62 12.79 -8.22
N ALA A 170 14.66 12.01 -7.92
CA ALA A 170 14.66 11.06 -6.81
C ALA A 170 14.46 11.76 -5.47
N ASP A 171 15.03 12.96 -5.30
CA ASP A 171 14.87 13.77 -4.10
C ASP A 171 13.42 14.23 -3.92
N ALA A 172 12.78 14.73 -5.00
CA ALA A 172 11.36 15.09 -4.95
C ALA A 172 10.47 13.88 -4.65
N ALA A 173 10.74 12.71 -5.24
CA ALA A 173 10.00 11.49 -4.96
C ALA A 173 10.16 11.03 -3.50
N SER A 174 11.39 11.16 -2.95
CA SER A 174 11.71 10.80 -1.57
C SER A 174 11.06 11.73 -0.54
N ALA A 175 10.73 12.95 -0.92
CA ALA A 175 9.99 13.90 -0.08
C ALA A 175 8.46 13.71 -0.24
N VAL A 176 7.96 13.72 -1.48
CA VAL A 176 6.52 13.72 -1.77
C VAL A 176 5.87 12.38 -1.40
N GLY A 177 6.51 11.26 -1.72
CA GLY A 177 5.95 9.93 -1.47
C GLY A 177 5.60 9.71 0.01
N PRO A 178 6.57 9.77 0.94
CA PRO A 178 6.32 9.62 2.37
C PRO A 178 5.39 10.71 2.94
N PHE A 179 5.52 11.96 2.49
CA PHE A 179 4.67 13.07 2.94
C PHE A 179 3.18 12.79 2.65
N VAL A 180 2.86 12.43 1.41
CA VAL A 180 1.47 12.07 1.03
C VAL A 180 1.00 10.84 1.79
N THR A 181 1.87 9.82 1.96
CA THR A 181 1.53 8.60 2.70
C THR A 181 1.17 8.88 4.15
N VAL A 182 1.92 9.75 4.83
CA VAL A 182 1.65 10.13 6.22
C VAL A 182 0.34 10.92 6.33
N ILE A 183 0.15 11.94 5.50
CA ILE A 183 -1.09 12.74 5.52
C ILE A 183 -2.32 11.85 5.28
N LEU A 184 -2.28 11.03 4.25
CA LEU A 184 -3.40 10.14 3.95
C LEU A 184 -3.61 9.09 5.05
N GLY A 185 -2.56 8.63 5.73
CA GLY A 185 -2.67 7.74 6.88
C GLY A 185 -3.49 8.35 8.03
N PHE A 186 -3.35 9.65 8.27
CA PHE A 186 -4.16 10.34 9.28
C PHE A 186 -5.61 10.56 8.83
N VAL A 187 -5.81 11.00 7.60
CA VAL A 187 -7.13 11.37 7.07
C VAL A 187 -7.98 10.14 6.75
N SER A 188 -7.37 9.01 6.43
CA SER A 188 -8.06 7.78 6.00
C SER A 188 -8.46 6.83 7.14
N GLY A 189 -8.39 7.25 8.39
CA GLY A 189 -8.79 6.42 9.52
C GLY A 189 -7.80 5.31 9.89
N VAL A 190 -6.55 5.38 9.40
CA VAL A 190 -5.51 4.40 9.75
C VAL A 190 -4.96 4.65 11.15
N PHE A 191 -4.47 5.86 11.41
CA PHE A 191 -3.85 6.22 12.69
C PHE A 191 -4.86 6.74 13.72
N ILE A 192 -5.88 7.43 13.27
CA ILE A 192 -6.94 7.99 14.10
C ILE A 192 -8.26 7.38 13.65
N PRO A 193 -9.04 6.79 14.58
CA PRO A 193 -10.36 6.25 14.24
C PRO A 193 -11.24 7.32 13.59
N VAL A 194 -11.91 6.94 12.50
CA VAL A 194 -12.78 7.85 11.73
C VAL A 194 -13.83 8.52 12.62
N SER A 195 -14.34 7.80 13.62
CA SER A 195 -15.31 8.32 14.59
C SER A 195 -14.79 9.49 15.47
N SER A 196 -13.48 9.74 15.46
CA SER A 196 -12.83 10.82 16.22
C SER A 196 -12.47 12.00 15.34
N LEU A 197 -12.69 11.90 14.01
CA LEU A 197 -12.39 12.97 13.06
C LEU A 197 -13.57 13.93 12.93
N PRO A 198 -13.32 15.23 12.66
CA PRO A 198 -14.36 16.15 12.24
C PRO A 198 -14.98 15.70 10.90
N ASN A 199 -16.28 15.94 10.69
CA ASN A 199 -17.03 15.47 9.51
C ASN A 199 -16.36 15.86 8.18
N TRP A 200 -15.86 17.10 8.06
CA TRP A 200 -15.20 17.55 6.84
C TRP A 200 -13.92 16.76 6.52
N LEU A 201 -13.20 16.29 7.55
CA LEU A 201 -11.97 15.51 7.38
C LEU A 201 -12.29 14.04 7.05
N GLU A 202 -13.37 13.51 7.62
CA GLU A 202 -13.92 12.21 7.25
C GLU A 202 -14.34 12.19 5.78
N ASP A 203 -15.13 13.19 5.34
CA ASP A 203 -15.56 13.32 3.93
C ASP A 203 -14.38 13.42 2.98
N LEU A 204 -13.37 14.21 3.36
CA LEU A 204 -12.13 14.30 2.58
C LEU A 204 -11.40 12.95 2.49
N GLY A 205 -11.31 12.22 3.61
CA GLY A 205 -10.67 10.90 3.66
C GLY A 205 -11.35 9.89 2.76
N ARG A 206 -12.68 9.91 2.71
CA ARG A 206 -13.49 9.02 1.88
C ARG A 206 -13.31 9.22 0.38
N VAL A 207 -12.74 10.34 -0.07
CA VAL A 207 -12.38 10.53 -1.47
C VAL A 207 -11.20 9.63 -1.87
N PHE A 208 -10.29 9.35 -0.93
CA PHE A 208 -9.04 8.65 -1.24
C PHE A 208 -9.16 7.12 -1.10
N PRO A 209 -8.46 6.36 -1.95
CA PRO A 209 -8.55 4.90 -1.95
C PRO A 209 -8.02 4.25 -0.66
N LEU A 210 -7.13 4.92 0.08
CA LEU A 210 -6.58 4.40 1.32
C LEU A 210 -7.64 4.20 2.41
N ALA A 211 -8.64 5.09 2.51
CA ALA A 211 -9.73 4.95 3.48
C ALA A 211 -10.55 3.69 3.20
N HIS A 212 -10.90 3.44 1.94
CA HIS A 212 -11.64 2.25 1.53
C HIS A 212 -10.83 0.96 1.71
N LEU A 213 -9.52 1.02 1.48
CA LEU A 213 -8.63 -0.09 1.75
C LEU A 213 -8.53 -0.39 3.25
N ALA A 214 -8.34 0.64 4.08
CA ALA A 214 -8.26 0.49 5.53
C ALA A 214 -9.57 -0.06 6.10
N GLU A 215 -10.71 0.51 5.71
CA GLU A 215 -12.03 0.04 6.14
C GLU A 215 -12.28 -1.42 5.70
N GLY A 216 -11.96 -1.76 4.45
CA GLY A 216 -12.12 -3.12 3.93
C GLY A 216 -11.28 -4.15 4.72
N LEU A 217 -10.03 -3.82 5.04
CA LEU A 217 -9.18 -4.66 5.87
C LEU A 217 -9.69 -4.72 7.31
N GLN A 218 -10.12 -3.60 7.91
CA GLN A 218 -10.68 -3.56 9.26
C GLN A 218 -11.93 -4.44 9.39
N ARG A 219 -12.79 -4.52 8.37
CA ARG A 219 -13.95 -5.43 8.33
C ARG A 219 -13.55 -6.90 8.38
N CYS A 220 -12.36 -7.26 7.86
CA CYS A 220 -11.86 -8.62 7.92
C CYS A 220 -11.50 -9.07 9.35
N PHE A 221 -11.19 -8.14 10.24
CA PHE A 221 -10.76 -8.43 11.63
C PHE A 221 -11.77 -8.00 12.69
N SER A 222 -12.80 -7.26 12.32
CA SER A 222 -13.83 -6.83 13.27
C SER A 222 -14.97 -7.86 13.33
N PRO A 223 -15.19 -8.54 14.48
CA PRO A 223 -16.35 -9.42 14.66
C PRO A 223 -17.67 -8.66 14.62
N ALA A 224 -17.63 -7.36 14.91
CA ALA A 224 -18.79 -6.48 14.99
C ALA A 224 -19.13 -5.79 13.65
N ALA A 225 -18.36 -6.01 12.60
CA ALA A 225 -18.64 -5.42 11.30
C ALA A 225 -19.97 -5.92 10.75
N THR A 226 -20.91 -4.99 10.52
CA THR A 226 -22.19 -5.29 9.90
C THR A 226 -22.04 -5.47 8.39
N GLY A 227 -22.74 -6.44 7.81
CA GLY A 227 -22.74 -6.70 6.37
C GLY A 227 -21.66 -7.66 5.89
N ASN A 228 -21.49 -7.67 4.57
CA ASN A 228 -20.49 -8.51 3.91
C ASN A 228 -19.08 -8.05 4.23
N VAL A 229 -18.18 -9.02 4.49
CA VAL A 229 -16.76 -8.74 4.70
C VAL A 229 -16.16 -8.11 3.44
N LEU A 230 -16.52 -8.61 2.26
CA LEU A 230 -16.19 -7.99 0.98
C LEU A 230 -17.28 -6.95 0.64
N ASP A 231 -16.99 -5.68 0.94
CA ASP A 231 -17.87 -4.57 0.61
C ASP A 231 -17.66 -4.13 -0.84
N GLY A 232 -18.72 -4.25 -1.65
CA GLY A 232 -18.67 -3.90 -3.06
C GLY A 232 -18.35 -2.43 -3.31
N SER A 233 -18.74 -1.51 -2.42
CA SER A 233 -18.45 -0.08 -2.56
C SER A 233 -16.96 0.20 -2.39
N ASN A 234 -16.32 -0.38 -1.38
CA ASN A 234 -14.88 -0.25 -1.15
C ASN A 234 -14.08 -0.84 -2.31
N VAL A 235 -14.49 -2.02 -2.82
CA VAL A 235 -13.85 -2.65 -3.98
C VAL A 235 -14.01 -1.80 -5.23
N ALA A 236 -15.20 -1.23 -5.46
CA ALA A 236 -15.47 -0.38 -6.62
C ALA A 236 -14.62 0.90 -6.62
N VAL A 237 -14.51 1.58 -5.47
CA VAL A 237 -13.65 2.78 -5.34
C VAL A 237 -12.18 2.43 -5.55
N LEU A 238 -11.69 1.34 -4.93
CA LEU A 238 -10.32 0.87 -5.16
C LEU A 238 -10.07 0.56 -6.63
N ALA A 239 -10.98 -0.16 -7.30
CA ALA A 239 -10.87 -0.48 -8.71
C ALA A 239 -10.89 0.79 -9.59
N ALA A 240 -11.77 1.74 -9.30
CA ALA A 240 -11.87 3.01 -10.03
C ALA A 240 -10.56 3.81 -9.95
N TRP A 241 -10.00 3.97 -8.75
CA TRP A 241 -8.70 4.63 -8.56
C TRP A 241 -7.55 3.85 -9.20
N GLY A 242 -7.59 2.51 -9.13
CA GLY A 242 -6.60 1.64 -9.76
C GLY A 242 -6.61 1.79 -11.29
N VAL A 243 -7.79 1.76 -11.90
CA VAL A 243 -7.96 1.97 -13.35
C VAL A 243 -7.52 3.38 -13.75
N ALA A 244 -7.95 4.41 -13.03
CA ALA A 244 -7.54 5.79 -13.29
C ALA A 244 -6.01 5.94 -13.20
N GLY A 245 -5.40 5.42 -12.14
CA GLY A 245 -3.95 5.41 -11.96
C GLY A 245 -3.23 4.66 -13.08
N LEU A 246 -3.74 3.48 -13.48
CA LEU A 246 -3.16 2.69 -14.56
C LEU A 246 -3.25 3.40 -15.91
N VAL A 247 -4.40 4.00 -16.22
CA VAL A 247 -4.59 4.78 -17.47
C VAL A 247 -3.62 5.96 -17.53
N ILE A 248 -3.48 6.70 -16.41
CA ILE A 248 -2.50 7.78 -16.32
C ILE A 248 -1.09 7.22 -16.47
N ALA A 249 -0.75 6.16 -15.74
CA ALA A 249 0.56 5.52 -15.80
C ALA A 249 0.92 5.12 -17.23
N VAL A 250 0.06 4.36 -17.92
CA VAL A 250 0.32 3.87 -19.29
C VAL A 250 0.47 5.02 -20.29
N ARG A 251 -0.38 6.06 -20.18
CA ARG A 251 -0.33 7.21 -21.10
C ARG A 251 0.82 8.17 -20.84
N THR A 252 1.34 8.22 -19.60
CA THR A 252 2.30 9.27 -19.21
C THR A 252 3.66 8.72 -18.80
N PHE A 253 3.85 7.41 -18.71
CA PHE A 253 5.12 6.81 -18.32
C PHE A 253 6.23 7.16 -19.31
N ARG A 254 7.31 7.74 -18.78
CA ARG A 254 8.48 8.13 -19.59
C ARG A 254 9.70 7.35 -19.15
N TRP A 255 10.41 6.81 -20.12
CA TRP A 255 11.66 6.06 -19.94
C TRP A 255 12.88 6.97 -19.77
N ASP A 256 12.81 8.20 -20.29
CA ASP A 256 13.93 9.12 -20.34
C ASP A 256 13.92 10.11 -19.16
N PRO A 257 15.12 10.48 -18.63
CA PRO A 257 15.25 11.59 -17.69
C PRO A 257 14.75 12.89 -18.33
N GLN A 258 14.00 13.69 -17.58
CA GLN A 258 13.63 15.03 -18.04
C GLN A 258 14.89 15.91 -17.95
N GLY A 259 15.41 16.41 -19.08
CA GLY A 259 16.57 17.30 -19.13
C GLY A 259 17.71 16.85 -20.05
N ALA A 260 17.59 15.73 -20.74
CA ALA A 260 18.60 15.29 -21.74
C ALA A 260 18.23 15.77 -23.15
N GLY A 261 17.80 17.03 -23.27
CA GLY A 261 17.41 17.62 -24.54
C GLY A 261 17.57 19.13 -24.52
N THR A 262 18.81 19.61 -24.54
CA THR A 262 19.31 20.86 -25.18
C THR A 262 20.79 20.68 -25.42
#